data_793f6a3d22bd88f2e480f642ab52c3ca
#
_entry.id   793f6a3d22bd88f2e480f642ab52c3ca
#
_cell.length_a   1.000
_cell.length_b   1.000
_cell.length_c   1.000
_cell.angle_alpha   90.00
_cell.angle_beta   90.00
_cell.angle_gamma   90.00
#
_symmetry.space_group_name_H-M   'P 1'
#
loop_
_entity.id
_entity.type
_entity.pdbx_description
1 polymer ?
#
loop_
_entity_poly.entity_id
_entity_poly.type
_entity_poly.pdbx_seq_one_letter_code
_entity_poly.pdbx_strand_id
1 'polypeptide(L)'
;MKINKMSFEELNNVNLHDKIIQDFHFDKLTKRLVIPILPENEYDHNDEVHEMEFLNVLGLEITACDFWCPSPHVLSVSALSKDEEKLIPKYLENWCAPNDPFHTAKNFPGENCFEVLVEFTSGDTLSIVCEELILK
;
A
#
# COMPACT_ATOMS: atom_id res chain seq x y z
N MET A 1 -10.67 0.03 11.11
CA MET A 1 -11.30 -0.48 9.87
C MET A 1 -10.37 -1.49 9.23
N LYS A 2 -10.88 -2.62 8.85
CA LYS A 2 -10.11 -3.69 8.21
C LYS A 2 -10.56 -3.83 6.76
N ILE A 3 -9.60 -3.80 5.84
CA ILE A 3 -9.83 -3.83 4.39
C ILE A 3 -9.08 -5.02 3.81
N ASN A 4 -9.74 -5.76 2.93
CA ASN A 4 -9.16 -6.88 2.20
C ASN A 4 -9.60 -6.86 0.74
N LYS A 5 -9.24 -7.88 -0.03
CA LYS A 5 -9.58 -7.97 -1.45
C LYS A 5 -11.08 -7.86 -1.73
N MET A 6 -11.92 -8.30 -0.81
CA MET A 6 -13.38 -8.26 -0.98
C MET A 6 -13.98 -6.89 -0.63
N SER A 7 -13.26 -6.07 0.13
CA SER A 7 -13.71 -4.76 0.60
C SER A 7 -12.78 -3.61 0.22
N PHE A 8 -11.89 -3.83 -0.74
CA PHE A 8 -10.84 -2.86 -1.08
C PHE A 8 -11.39 -1.48 -1.46
N GLU A 9 -12.57 -1.42 -2.05
CA GLU A 9 -13.18 -0.16 -2.46
C GLU A 9 -13.48 0.77 -1.28
N GLU A 10 -13.61 0.22 -0.07
CA GLU A 10 -13.84 1.03 1.14
C GLU A 10 -12.70 2.01 1.41
N LEU A 11 -11.48 1.68 0.99
CA LEU A 11 -10.33 2.56 1.16
C LEU A 11 -10.53 3.90 0.42
N ASN A 12 -11.20 3.86 -0.72
CA ASN A 12 -11.39 5.05 -1.53
C ASN A 12 -12.35 6.08 -0.88
N ASN A 13 -13.06 5.67 0.17
CA ASN A 13 -13.93 6.54 0.96
C ASN A 13 -13.24 7.13 2.19
N VAL A 14 -12.00 6.73 2.47
CA VAL A 14 -11.22 7.24 3.59
C VAL A 14 -10.44 8.46 3.13
N ASN A 15 -10.61 9.59 3.84
CA ASN A 15 -9.90 10.80 3.49
C ASN A 15 -8.55 10.87 4.21
N LEU A 16 -7.47 10.66 3.46
CA LEU A 16 -6.11 10.80 3.95
C LEU A 16 -5.35 11.94 3.27
N HIS A 17 -6.07 12.77 2.51
CA HIS A 17 -5.49 13.93 1.83
C HIS A 17 -4.86 14.90 2.84
N ASP A 18 -3.69 15.40 2.52
CA ASP A 18 -2.87 16.30 3.34
C ASP A 18 -2.35 15.70 4.66
N LYS A 19 -2.61 14.44 4.95
CA LYS A 19 -1.93 13.76 6.05
C LYS A 19 -0.45 13.64 5.72
N ILE A 20 0.36 13.45 6.74
CA ILE A 20 1.81 13.42 6.61
C ILE A 20 2.31 12.00 6.85
N ILE A 21 3.10 11.49 5.92
CA ILE A 21 3.84 10.24 6.07
C ILE A 21 5.32 10.58 6.09
N GLN A 22 5.96 10.41 7.24
CA GLN A 22 7.39 10.69 7.41
C GLN A 22 8.23 9.43 7.48
N ASP A 23 7.61 8.31 7.76
CA ASP A 23 8.34 7.07 7.98
C ASP A 23 7.47 5.86 7.65
N PHE A 24 8.12 4.73 7.45
CA PHE A 24 7.46 3.44 7.35
C PHE A 24 8.40 2.35 7.86
N HIS A 25 7.83 1.29 8.39
CA HIS A 25 8.59 0.16 8.91
C HIS A 25 8.11 -1.14 8.31
N PHE A 26 8.98 -1.84 7.60
CA PHE A 26 8.69 -3.14 6.99
C PHE A 26 9.49 -4.25 7.66
N ASP A 27 8.76 -5.25 8.17
CA ASP A 27 9.35 -6.45 8.75
C ASP A 27 9.26 -7.60 7.74
N LYS A 28 10.41 -8.04 7.23
CA LYS A 28 10.49 -9.11 6.23
C LYS A 28 10.06 -10.47 6.76
N LEU A 29 10.25 -10.73 8.06
CA LEU A 29 9.90 -12.01 8.65
C LEU A 29 8.40 -12.18 8.82
N THR A 30 7.73 -11.13 9.28
CA THR A 30 6.27 -11.14 9.48
C THR A 30 5.50 -10.65 8.27
N LYS A 31 6.20 -10.08 7.27
CA LYS A 31 5.61 -9.46 6.08
C LYS A 31 4.60 -8.37 6.45
N ARG A 32 4.94 -7.59 7.45
CA ARG A 32 4.10 -6.53 7.99
C ARG A 32 4.72 -5.16 7.69
N LEU A 33 3.92 -4.26 7.16
CA LEU A 33 4.33 -2.88 6.91
C LEU A 33 3.48 -1.96 7.78
N VAL A 34 4.11 -1.09 8.54
CA VAL A 34 3.44 -0.11 9.39
C VAL A 34 3.83 1.29 8.93
N ILE A 35 2.82 2.11 8.68
CA ILE A 35 3.00 3.49 8.26
C ILE A 35 2.26 4.39 9.25
N PRO A 36 2.98 5.11 10.12
CA PRO A 36 2.36 6.12 10.96
C PRO A 36 1.80 7.27 10.12
N ILE A 37 0.60 7.70 10.45
CA ILE A 37 -0.09 8.81 9.78
C ILE A 37 -0.14 9.98 10.75
N LEU A 38 0.43 11.09 10.36
CA LEU A 38 0.46 12.30 11.16
C LEU A 38 -0.55 13.32 10.64
N PRO A 39 -1.17 14.12 11.51
CA PRO A 39 -2.07 15.18 11.08
C PRO A 39 -1.28 16.28 10.37
N GLU A 40 -1.95 17.02 9.47
CA GLU A 40 -1.37 18.17 8.79
C GLU A 40 -0.91 19.24 9.79
N ASN A 41 -1.66 19.42 10.87
CA ASN A 41 -1.33 20.35 11.94
C ASN A 41 -1.78 19.80 13.30
N GLU A 42 -1.21 20.33 14.35
CA GLU A 42 -1.47 19.88 15.72
C GLU A 42 -2.89 20.19 16.23
N TYR A 43 -3.64 21.00 15.52
CA TYR A 43 -5.01 21.37 15.86
C TYR A 43 -6.06 20.50 15.19
N ASP A 44 -5.66 19.58 14.35
CA ASP A 44 -6.57 18.66 13.69
C ASP A 44 -6.90 17.49 14.61
N HIS A 45 -7.95 17.65 15.42
CA HIS A 45 -8.39 16.67 16.39
C HIS A 45 -9.40 15.65 15.86
N ASN A 46 -9.78 15.77 14.60
CA ASN A 46 -10.76 14.88 13.96
C ASN A 46 -10.11 13.72 13.22
N ASP A 47 -8.84 13.46 13.51
CA ASP A 47 -8.10 12.38 12.87
C ASP A 47 -8.53 11.03 13.40
N GLU A 48 -9.28 10.32 12.59
CA GLU A 48 -9.69 8.95 12.90
C GLU A 48 -8.61 7.94 12.56
N VAL A 49 -7.66 8.28 11.67
CA VAL A 49 -6.61 7.37 11.23
C VAL A 49 -5.25 7.90 11.66
N HIS A 50 -4.56 7.11 12.48
CA HIS A 50 -3.21 7.41 12.99
C HIS A 50 -2.15 6.45 12.45
N GLU A 51 -2.58 5.35 11.86
CA GLU A 51 -1.66 4.32 11.37
C GLU A 51 -2.31 3.49 10.28
N MET A 52 -1.54 3.15 9.25
CA MET A 52 -1.88 2.10 8.29
C MET A 52 -1.00 0.88 8.59
N GLU A 53 -1.63 -0.27 8.80
CA GLU A 53 -0.93 -1.53 8.99
C GLU A 53 -1.31 -2.49 7.88
N PHE A 54 -0.31 -2.86 7.07
CA PHE A 54 -0.48 -3.79 5.96
C PHE A 54 0.02 -5.15 6.37
N LEU A 55 -0.80 -6.18 6.18
CA LEU A 55 -0.50 -7.55 6.57
C LEU A 55 -0.33 -8.43 5.33
N ASN A 56 0.54 -9.42 5.46
CA ASN A 56 0.89 -10.33 4.37
C ASN A 56 1.28 -9.56 3.11
N VAL A 57 2.23 -8.65 3.27
CA VAL A 57 2.75 -7.84 2.17
C VAL A 57 3.54 -8.72 1.23
N LEU A 58 3.09 -8.82 -0.02
CA LEU A 58 3.80 -9.55 -1.07
C LEU A 58 4.92 -8.71 -1.66
N GLY A 59 4.73 -7.42 -1.75
CA GLY A 59 5.73 -6.51 -2.26
C GLY A 59 5.34 -5.06 -2.07
N LEU A 60 6.36 -4.21 -2.18
CA LEU A 60 6.15 -2.76 -2.20
C LEU A 60 7.15 -2.13 -3.16
N GLU A 61 6.76 -1.04 -3.80
CA GLU A 61 7.62 -0.30 -4.70
C GLU A 61 7.50 1.19 -4.41
N ILE A 62 8.64 1.85 -4.34
CA ILE A 62 8.74 3.28 -4.08
C ILE A 62 9.29 3.93 -5.35
N THR A 63 8.54 4.90 -5.90
CA THR A 63 9.05 5.79 -6.92
C THR A 63 9.26 7.13 -6.24
N ALA A 64 10.52 7.52 -6.07
CA ALA A 64 10.88 8.71 -5.32
C ALA A 64 11.88 9.54 -6.09
N CYS A 65 11.60 10.83 -6.27
CA CYS A 65 12.58 11.79 -6.75
C CYS A 65 13.33 12.45 -5.60
N ASP A 66 12.71 12.60 -4.46
CA ASP A 66 13.29 13.34 -3.33
C ASP A 66 12.91 12.73 -1.98
N PHE A 67 12.56 11.44 -1.98
CA PHE A 67 12.11 10.70 -0.79
C PHE A 67 11.06 11.49 0.02
N TRP A 68 10.11 12.11 -0.72
CA TRP A 68 8.98 12.84 -0.16
C TRP A 68 9.35 14.12 0.61
N CYS A 69 10.58 14.59 0.47
CA CYS A 69 11.03 15.85 1.06
C CYS A 69 10.99 16.99 0.04
N PRO A 70 10.75 18.22 0.47
CA PRO A 70 10.46 18.63 1.85
C PRO A 70 9.02 18.44 2.27
N SER A 71 8.13 17.90 1.41
CA SER A 71 6.70 17.82 1.67
C SER A 71 6.19 16.39 1.56
N PRO A 72 6.17 15.63 2.67
CA PRO A 72 5.67 14.26 2.69
C PRO A 72 4.13 14.19 2.78
N HIS A 73 3.45 15.19 2.26
CA HIS A 73 1.99 15.24 2.29
C HIS A 73 1.36 14.29 1.30
N VAL A 74 0.36 13.55 1.74
CA VAL A 74 -0.40 12.63 0.92
C VAL A 74 -1.33 13.40 0.01
N LEU A 75 -1.25 13.16 -1.29
CA LEU A 75 -2.23 13.63 -2.26
C LEU A 75 -3.45 12.70 -2.27
N SER A 76 -3.20 11.39 -2.34
CA SER A 76 -4.27 10.39 -2.33
C SER A 76 -3.77 9.03 -1.86
N VAL A 77 -4.68 8.26 -1.27
CA VAL A 77 -4.48 6.84 -1.02
C VAL A 77 -5.67 6.12 -1.64
N SER A 78 -5.40 5.18 -2.53
CA SER A 78 -6.46 4.46 -3.24
C SER A 78 -6.13 2.98 -3.36
N ALA A 79 -7.17 2.16 -3.34
CA ALA A 79 -7.06 0.77 -3.73
C ALA A 79 -7.38 0.67 -5.22
N LEU A 80 -6.52 -0.03 -5.96
CA LEU A 80 -6.65 -0.15 -7.40
C LEU A 80 -7.66 -1.26 -7.76
N SER A 81 -8.50 -0.99 -8.76
CA SER A 81 -9.35 -2.04 -9.35
C SER A 81 -8.49 -3.02 -10.13
N LYS A 82 -9.05 -4.18 -10.46
CA LYS A 82 -8.35 -5.24 -11.19
C LYS A 82 -7.74 -4.72 -12.50
N ASP A 83 -8.44 -3.83 -13.18
CA ASP A 83 -7.97 -3.27 -14.46
C ASP A 83 -6.86 -2.24 -14.28
N GLU A 84 -6.74 -1.66 -13.09
CA GLU A 84 -5.72 -0.67 -12.75
C GLU A 84 -4.47 -1.29 -12.13
N GLU A 85 -4.53 -2.53 -11.69
CA GLU A 85 -3.42 -3.23 -11.05
C GLU A 85 -2.22 -3.33 -11.99
N LYS A 86 -1.03 -3.05 -11.48
CA LYS A 86 0.23 -3.12 -12.22
C LYS A 86 1.22 -4.09 -11.60
N LEU A 87 1.30 -4.12 -10.27
CA LEU A 87 2.28 -4.94 -9.57
C LEU A 87 1.86 -6.40 -9.47
N ILE A 88 0.59 -6.68 -9.22
CA ILE A 88 0.12 -8.07 -9.11
C ILE A 88 0.36 -8.83 -10.43
N PRO A 89 0.01 -8.30 -11.62
CA PRO A 89 0.35 -8.96 -12.86
C PRO A 89 1.86 -9.15 -13.06
N LYS A 90 2.66 -8.16 -12.69
CA LYS A 90 4.12 -8.22 -12.78
C LYS A 90 4.69 -9.32 -11.87
N TYR A 91 4.19 -9.41 -10.64
CA TYR A 91 4.65 -10.41 -9.67
C TYR A 91 4.22 -11.82 -10.10
N LEU A 92 3.02 -11.97 -10.65
CA LEU A 92 2.55 -13.24 -11.20
C LEU A 92 3.43 -13.70 -12.36
N GLU A 93 3.78 -12.81 -13.27
CA GLU A 93 4.66 -13.12 -14.39
C GLU A 93 6.03 -13.56 -13.90
N ASN A 94 6.60 -12.84 -12.92
CA ASN A 94 7.89 -13.20 -12.33
C ASN A 94 7.83 -14.52 -11.57
N TRP A 95 6.74 -14.79 -10.88
CA TRP A 95 6.52 -16.04 -10.17
C TRP A 95 6.48 -17.23 -11.12
N CYS A 96 5.82 -17.09 -12.25
CA CYS A 96 5.67 -18.13 -13.27
C CYS A 96 6.84 -18.18 -14.26
N ALA A 97 8.03 -17.71 -13.85
CA ALA A 97 9.23 -17.73 -14.70
C ALA A 97 9.48 -19.13 -15.26
N PRO A 98 9.86 -19.23 -16.55
CA PRO A 98 9.86 -20.54 -17.26
C PRO A 98 10.85 -21.56 -16.71
N ASN A 99 11.79 -21.15 -15.87
CA ASN A 99 12.80 -22.04 -15.30
C ASN A 99 12.40 -22.69 -13.98
N ASP A 100 11.21 -22.41 -13.46
CA ASP A 100 10.75 -22.96 -12.19
C ASP A 100 9.41 -23.67 -12.36
N PRO A 101 9.42 -25.03 -12.51
CA PRO A 101 8.18 -25.78 -12.70
C PRO A 101 7.29 -25.85 -11.46
N PHE A 102 7.79 -25.42 -10.29
CA PHE A 102 7.04 -25.43 -9.04
C PHE A 102 6.24 -24.14 -8.81
N HIS A 103 6.57 -23.06 -9.54
CA HIS A 103 5.88 -21.79 -9.44
C HIS A 103 4.87 -21.65 -10.56
N THR A 104 3.62 -21.94 -10.26
CA THR A 104 2.51 -21.88 -11.21
C THR A 104 1.50 -20.82 -10.79
N ALA A 105 0.58 -20.47 -11.69
CA ALA A 105 -0.49 -19.54 -11.38
C ALA A 105 -1.38 -20.04 -10.22
N LYS A 106 -1.50 -21.36 -10.05
CA LYS A 106 -2.33 -21.95 -9.00
C LYS A 106 -1.77 -21.76 -7.60
N ASN A 107 -0.44 -21.71 -7.44
CA ASN A 107 0.21 -21.53 -6.15
C ASN A 107 0.81 -20.14 -5.95
N PHE A 108 0.42 -19.18 -6.79
CA PHE A 108 0.85 -17.80 -6.66
C PHE A 108 0.37 -17.21 -5.33
N PRO A 109 1.29 -16.69 -4.49
CA PRO A 109 0.92 -16.19 -3.16
C PRO A 109 0.10 -14.90 -3.18
N GLY A 110 0.00 -14.22 -4.32
CA GLY A 110 -0.73 -12.96 -4.48
C GLY A 110 -2.19 -13.11 -4.86
N GLU A 111 -2.75 -14.31 -4.86
CA GLU A 111 -4.14 -14.54 -5.28
C GLU A 111 -5.14 -13.73 -4.46
N ASN A 112 -4.90 -13.59 -3.17
CA ASN A 112 -5.79 -12.86 -2.25
C ASN A 112 -5.32 -11.43 -1.97
N CYS A 113 -4.36 -10.95 -2.73
CA CYS A 113 -3.82 -9.60 -2.57
C CYS A 113 -4.59 -8.57 -3.37
N PHE A 114 -4.47 -7.32 -2.93
CA PHE A 114 -4.90 -6.13 -3.67
C PHE A 114 -3.76 -5.09 -3.64
N GLU A 115 -3.84 -4.11 -4.52
CA GLU A 115 -2.84 -3.06 -4.63
C GLU A 115 -3.35 -1.76 -4.03
N VAL A 116 -2.50 -1.14 -3.21
CA VAL A 116 -2.75 0.20 -2.66
C VAL A 116 -1.71 1.15 -3.24
N LEU A 117 -2.18 2.27 -3.76
CA LEU A 117 -1.33 3.33 -4.29
C LEU A 117 -1.42 4.56 -3.39
N VAL A 118 -0.29 4.97 -2.85
CA VAL A 118 -0.15 6.24 -2.14
C VAL A 118 0.56 7.22 -3.06
N GLU A 119 -0.09 8.34 -3.35
CA GLU A 119 0.49 9.41 -4.14
C GLU A 119 0.78 10.59 -3.22
N PHE A 120 1.97 11.18 -3.37
CA PHE A 120 2.40 12.34 -2.58
C PHE A 120 2.32 13.60 -3.43
N THR A 121 2.17 14.74 -2.78
CA THR A 121 2.14 16.05 -3.48
C THR A 121 3.46 16.36 -4.20
N SER A 122 4.55 15.71 -3.79
CA SER A 122 5.85 15.79 -4.47
C SER A 122 5.87 15.08 -5.83
N GLY A 123 4.86 14.25 -6.14
CA GLY A 123 4.84 13.39 -7.31
C GLY A 123 5.40 12.00 -7.08
N ASP A 124 5.97 11.76 -5.90
CA ASP A 124 6.45 10.43 -5.53
C ASP A 124 5.27 9.49 -5.24
N THR A 125 5.52 8.19 -5.32
CA THR A 125 4.50 7.18 -5.07
C THR A 125 5.03 6.05 -4.20
N LEU A 126 4.12 5.42 -3.45
CA LEU A 126 4.37 4.18 -2.73
C LEU A 126 3.25 3.21 -3.11
N SER A 127 3.63 2.08 -3.68
CA SER A 127 2.68 1.03 -4.07
C SER A 127 2.90 -0.19 -3.20
N ILE A 128 1.82 -0.76 -2.68
CA ILE A 128 1.86 -1.88 -1.74
C ILE A 128 0.91 -2.97 -2.24
N VAL A 129 1.39 -4.20 -2.28
CA VAL A 129 0.58 -5.38 -2.58
C VAL A 129 0.48 -6.19 -1.29
N CYS A 130 -0.74 -6.38 -0.79
CA CYS A 130 -0.99 -7.02 0.50
C CYS A 130 -2.33 -7.75 0.52
N GLU A 131 -2.54 -8.59 1.53
CA GLU A 131 -3.82 -9.27 1.73
C GLU A 131 -4.78 -8.46 2.60
N GLU A 132 -4.26 -7.69 3.56
CA GLU A 132 -5.08 -6.92 4.48
C GLU A 132 -4.45 -5.56 4.77
N LEU A 133 -5.31 -4.57 4.97
CA LEU A 133 -4.94 -3.24 5.47
C LEU A 133 -5.83 -2.93 6.66
N ILE A 134 -5.21 -2.55 7.76
CA ILE A 134 -5.91 -2.12 8.97
C ILE A 134 -5.64 -0.63 9.16
N LEU A 135 -6.69 0.16 9.21
CA LEU A 135 -6.64 1.57 9.55
C LEU A 135 -6.92 1.74 11.03
N LYS A 136 -5.97 2.31 11.74
CA LYS A 136 -6.06 2.50 13.20
C LYS A 136 -6.06 3.96 13.58
#